data_e8cf45a656890b9a1bf461f195a17712
#
_entry.id   e8cf45a656890b9a1bf461f195a17712
#
_cell.length_a   1.000
_cell.length_b   1.000
_cell.length_c   1.000
_cell.angle_alpha   90.00
_cell.angle_beta   90.00
_cell.angle_gamma   90.00
#
_symmetry.space_group_name_H-M   'P 1'
#
loop_
_entity.id
_entity.type
_entity.pdbx_description
1 polymer ?
#
loop_
_entity_poly.entity_id
_entity_poly.type
_entity_poly.pdbx_seq_one_letter_code
_entity_poly.pdbx_strand_id
1 'polypeptide(L)'
;MGRAWCLYAVNHGGREAVEVFEVYLSQGRPRFTWIGCVIAPQGSWPDSVALLPDGGLVVTSMAEPADPAGTKNKLLKGEPIGWIKEWHPGTAWTDIPGTKAFSAPNGVVVSLDGKYIFVNLSTGRQVARITRGQNPPKVDFAPTGILPDNLRWSVSGKSLLVGGHDVSTEEFFARVGASYANSNVGGNVNMPFKILRMDRETLEFTEVIGSGVYGVMGGGTGAIEVGNKLWVSSMTADRIAIFSLK
;
A
#
# COMPACT_ATOMS: atom_id res chain seq x y z
N MET A 1 32.91 6.60 -4.77
CA MET A 1 31.53 6.74 -5.28
C MET A 1 30.59 6.60 -4.10
N GLY A 2 29.62 7.51 -3.96
CA GLY A 2 28.60 7.41 -2.92
C GLY A 2 27.69 6.20 -3.15
N ARG A 3 27.03 5.71 -2.10
CA ARG A 3 26.05 4.63 -2.18
C ARG A 3 24.85 5.13 -2.99
N ALA A 4 24.48 4.41 -4.05
CA ALA A 4 23.26 4.65 -4.81
C ALA A 4 22.13 3.72 -4.32
N TRP A 5 20.91 4.19 -4.41
CA TRP A 5 19.68 3.43 -4.11
C TRP A 5 18.76 3.46 -5.34
N CYS A 6 17.83 2.53 -5.42
CA CYS A 6 16.75 2.57 -6.40
C CYS A 6 15.44 2.92 -5.70
N LEU A 7 14.69 3.86 -6.29
CA LEU A 7 13.31 4.16 -5.93
C LEU A 7 12.40 3.57 -7.01
N TYR A 8 11.40 2.82 -6.56
CA TYR A 8 10.33 2.30 -7.40
C TYR A 8 9.04 3.01 -7.02
N ALA A 9 8.36 3.58 -7.99
CA ALA A 9 7.16 4.37 -7.77
C ALA A 9 6.06 3.99 -8.77
N VAL A 10 4.87 3.72 -8.26
CA VAL A 10 3.69 3.56 -9.12
C VAL A 10 3.37 4.91 -9.76
N ASN A 11 3.10 4.90 -11.06
CA ASN A 11 2.76 6.06 -11.87
C ASN A 11 1.42 5.87 -12.57
N HIS A 12 0.55 6.89 -12.45
CA HIS A 12 -0.73 7.01 -13.17
C HIS A 12 -0.71 8.12 -14.23
N GLY A 13 0.42 8.80 -14.38
CA GLY A 13 0.58 9.95 -15.27
C GLY A 13 0.87 9.54 -16.71
N GLY A 14 -0.14 9.51 -17.60
CA GLY A 14 0.01 9.20 -19.01
C GLY A 14 0.10 7.70 -19.33
N ARG A 15 0.52 6.87 -18.39
CA ARG A 15 0.54 5.40 -18.48
C ARG A 15 0.54 4.80 -17.08
N GLU A 16 0.06 3.57 -16.97
CA GLU A 16 0.17 2.77 -15.76
C GLU A 16 1.50 2.02 -15.77
N ALA A 17 2.38 2.34 -14.81
CA ALA A 17 3.71 1.77 -14.75
C ALA A 17 4.30 1.78 -13.33
N VAL A 18 5.34 1.00 -13.13
CA VAL A 18 6.29 1.20 -12.03
C VAL A 18 7.51 1.92 -12.61
N GLU A 19 7.68 3.16 -12.25
CA GLU A 19 8.85 3.96 -12.65
C GLU A 19 10.04 3.66 -11.74
N VAL A 20 11.23 3.64 -12.30
CA VAL A 20 12.47 3.31 -11.59
C VAL A 20 13.45 4.47 -11.68
N PHE A 21 13.91 4.91 -10.51
CA PHE A 21 14.88 5.99 -10.40
C PHE A 21 16.12 5.52 -9.64
N GLU A 22 17.28 5.88 -10.13
CA GLU A 22 18.48 5.88 -9.33
C GLU A 22 18.45 7.09 -8.39
N VAL A 23 18.77 6.86 -7.11
CA VAL A 23 18.79 7.91 -6.07
C VAL A 23 20.18 7.97 -5.46
N TYR A 24 20.78 9.14 -5.45
CA TYR A 24 22.06 9.39 -4.78
C TYR A 24 22.05 10.73 -4.04
N LEU A 25 22.92 10.87 -3.05
CA LEU A 25 23.08 12.11 -2.31
C LEU A 25 24.15 12.97 -2.98
N SER A 26 23.81 14.20 -3.33
CA SER A 26 24.74 15.23 -3.79
C SER A 26 24.62 16.45 -2.87
N GLN A 27 25.70 16.79 -2.20
CA GLN A 27 25.74 17.92 -1.24
C GLN A 27 24.64 17.81 -0.15
N GLY A 28 24.40 16.58 0.35
CA GLY A 28 23.39 16.31 1.38
C GLY A 28 21.93 16.31 0.88
N ARG A 29 21.69 16.46 -0.44
CA ARG A 29 20.37 16.48 -1.05
C ARG A 29 20.17 15.26 -1.95
N PRO A 30 18.99 14.61 -1.92
CA PRO A 30 18.69 13.52 -2.84
C PRO A 30 18.59 14.04 -4.27
N ARG A 31 19.17 13.29 -5.21
CA ARG A 31 19.07 13.46 -6.64
C ARG A 31 18.45 12.23 -7.23
N PHE A 32 17.58 12.41 -8.20
CA PHE A 32 16.83 11.35 -8.85
C PHE A 32 17.16 11.37 -10.34
N THR A 33 17.57 10.22 -10.85
CA THR A 33 17.76 9.98 -12.29
C THR A 33 16.82 8.87 -12.71
N TRP A 34 15.88 9.16 -13.62
CA TRP A 34 15.02 8.12 -14.16
C TRP A 34 15.86 7.14 -15.00
N ILE A 35 15.73 5.86 -14.74
CA ILE A 35 16.53 4.80 -15.41
C ILE A 35 15.68 3.77 -16.14
N GLY A 36 14.34 3.86 -16.02
CA GLY A 36 13.44 2.98 -16.74
C GLY A 36 12.09 2.79 -16.05
N CYS A 37 11.30 1.91 -16.61
CA CYS A 37 10.00 1.56 -16.05
C CYS A 37 9.60 0.12 -16.39
N VAL A 38 8.66 -0.42 -15.63
CA VAL A 38 7.95 -1.65 -15.91
C VAL A 38 6.49 -1.29 -16.20
N ILE A 39 6.06 -1.48 -17.46
CA ILE A 39 4.68 -1.18 -17.87
C ILE A 39 3.74 -2.16 -17.18
N ALA A 40 2.72 -1.65 -16.54
CA ALA A 40 1.68 -2.47 -15.92
C ALA A 40 0.79 -3.15 -16.96
N PRO A 41 0.11 -4.27 -16.62
CA PRO A 41 -0.84 -4.89 -17.51
C PRO A 41 -1.92 -3.90 -17.97
N GLN A 42 -2.35 -4.01 -19.22
CA GLN A 42 -3.41 -3.17 -19.76
C GLN A 42 -4.70 -3.30 -18.94
N GLY A 43 -5.37 -2.18 -18.68
CA GLY A 43 -6.61 -2.14 -17.91
C GLY A 43 -6.43 -2.32 -16.41
N SER A 44 -5.20 -2.20 -15.91
CA SER A 44 -4.91 -2.20 -14.46
C SER A 44 -4.88 -0.79 -13.88
N TRP A 45 -5.00 -0.73 -12.56
CA TRP A 45 -4.73 0.46 -11.77
C TRP A 45 -3.80 0.05 -10.62
N PRO A 46 -2.48 -0.01 -10.87
CA PRO A 46 -1.49 -0.36 -9.86
C PRO A 46 -1.62 0.53 -8.63
N ASP A 47 -1.43 -0.05 -7.46
CA ASP A 47 -1.53 0.72 -6.21
C ASP A 47 -0.21 0.73 -5.46
N SER A 48 0.39 -0.42 -5.25
CA SER A 48 1.62 -0.56 -4.48
C SER A 48 2.62 -1.51 -5.14
N VAL A 49 3.90 -1.30 -4.86
CA VAL A 49 5.00 -2.10 -5.37
C VAL A 49 5.93 -2.55 -4.24
N ALA A 50 6.35 -3.81 -4.28
CA ALA A 50 7.41 -4.36 -3.43
C ALA A 50 8.47 -5.06 -4.27
N LEU A 51 9.72 -4.96 -3.82
CA LEU A 51 10.84 -5.62 -4.47
C LEU A 51 10.98 -7.05 -3.98
N LEU A 52 11.33 -7.95 -4.89
CA LEU A 52 11.72 -9.32 -4.60
C LEU A 52 13.25 -9.40 -4.46
N PRO A 53 13.78 -10.24 -3.56
CA PRO A 53 15.22 -10.40 -3.39
C PRO A 53 15.95 -10.91 -4.65
N ASP A 54 15.21 -11.57 -5.53
CA ASP A 54 15.70 -12.12 -6.80
C ASP A 54 15.62 -11.12 -7.98
N GLY A 55 15.35 -9.85 -7.71
CA GLY A 55 15.34 -8.77 -8.70
C GLY A 55 13.99 -8.55 -9.41
N GLY A 56 12.95 -9.26 -8.98
CA GLY A 56 11.58 -9.06 -9.46
C GLY A 56 10.81 -8.01 -8.68
N LEU A 57 9.54 -7.84 -9.05
CA LEU A 57 8.55 -6.95 -8.42
C LEU A 57 7.28 -7.73 -8.09
N VAL A 58 6.64 -7.37 -6.98
CA VAL A 58 5.24 -7.68 -6.72
C VAL A 58 4.46 -6.38 -6.76
N VAL A 59 3.36 -6.36 -7.51
CA VAL A 59 2.49 -5.19 -7.65
C VAL A 59 1.05 -5.59 -7.36
N THR A 60 0.34 -4.68 -6.69
CA THR A 60 -1.10 -4.78 -6.47
C THR A 60 -1.85 -3.86 -7.42
N SER A 61 -3.08 -4.22 -7.77
CA SER A 61 -4.05 -3.34 -8.44
C SER A 61 -5.38 -3.52 -7.74
N MET A 62 -5.94 -2.46 -7.18
CA MET A 62 -7.12 -2.53 -6.33
C MET A 62 -8.44 -2.36 -7.07
N ALA A 63 -8.42 -2.04 -8.37
CA ALA A 63 -9.60 -1.66 -9.14
C ALA A 63 -9.53 -2.13 -10.59
N GLU A 64 -10.67 -2.08 -11.26
CA GLU A 64 -10.85 -2.32 -12.68
C GLU A 64 -11.33 -1.00 -13.34
N PRO A 65 -10.41 -0.14 -13.83
CA PRO A 65 -10.74 1.20 -14.31
C PRO A 65 -11.68 1.20 -15.52
N ALA A 66 -11.75 0.10 -16.29
CA ALA A 66 -12.65 -0.04 -17.42
C ALA A 66 -14.13 -0.15 -17.01
N ASP A 67 -14.43 -0.51 -15.75
CA ASP A 67 -15.78 -0.57 -15.18
C ASP A 67 -15.84 0.14 -13.82
N PRO A 68 -15.89 1.48 -13.79
CA PRO A 68 -15.91 2.22 -12.53
C PRO A 68 -17.14 1.94 -11.67
N ALA A 69 -18.30 1.73 -12.27
CA ALA A 69 -19.55 1.46 -11.55
C ALA A 69 -19.53 0.06 -10.91
N GLY A 70 -19.14 -0.96 -11.67
CA GLY A 70 -18.95 -2.32 -11.18
C GLY A 70 -17.87 -2.39 -10.11
N THR A 71 -16.75 -1.69 -10.32
CA THR A 71 -15.67 -1.53 -9.33
C THR A 71 -16.22 -1.01 -8.00
N LYS A 72 -16.94 0.12 -8.02
CA LYS A 72 -17.52 0.69 -6.80
C LYS A 72 -18.50 -0.27 -6.12
N ASN A 73 -19.35 -0.94 -6.87
CA ASN A 73 -20.30 -1.92 -6.34
C ASN A 73 -19.60 -3.10 -5.65
N LYS A 74 -18.57 -3.68 -6.28
CA LYS A 74 -17.77 -4.76 -5.70
C LYS A 74 -17.04 -4.31 -4.42
N LEU A 75 -16.43 -3.11 -4.45
CA LEU A 75 -15.76 -2.55 -3.29
C LEU A 75 -16.71 -2.34 -2.10
N LEU A 76 -17.92 -1.80 -2.33
CA LEU A 76 -18.92 -1.61 -1.28
C LEU A 76 -19.38 -2.92 -0.65
N LYS A 77 -19.43 -4.01 -1.41
CA LYS A 77 -19.82 -5.33 -0.94
C LYS A 77 -18.66 -6.18 -0.39
N GLY A 78 -17.42 -5.69 -0.49
CA GLY A 78 -16.23 -6.47 -0.16
C GLY A 78 -16.02 -7.67 -1.08
N GLU A 79 -16.59 -7.63 -2.28
CA GLU A 79 -16.43 -8.69 -3.28
C GLU A 79 -15.02 -8.71 -3.88
N PRO A 80 -14.57 -9.87 -4.41
CA PRO A 80 -13.27 -9.96 -5.07
C PRO A 80 -13.14 -8.97 -6.21
N ILE A 81 -12.06 -8.19 -6.17
CA ILE A 81 -11.70 -7.23 -7.23
C ILE A 81 -10.21 -6.91 -7.14
N GLY A 82 -9.63 -6.57 -8.28
CA GLY A 82 -8.20 -6.29 -8.38
C GLY A 82 -7.37 -7.56 -8.53
N TRP A 83 -6.07 -7.41 -8.40
CA TRP A 83 -5.13 -8.52 -8.56
C TRP A 83 -3.82 -8.24 -7.86
N ILE A 84 -3.00 -9.31 -7.68
CA ILE A 84 -1.61 -9.27 -7.25
C ILE A 84 -0.80 -10.05 -8.25
N LYS A 85 0.20 -9.40 -8.84
CA LYS A 85 1.07 -10.00 -9.86
C LYS A 85 2.54 -9.86 -9.52
N GLU A 86 3.30 -10.82 -10.01
CA GLU A 86 4.75 -10.85 -9.95
C GLU A 86 5.32 -10.61 -11.36
N TRP A 87 6.44 -9.89 -11.44
CA TRP A 87 7.18 -9.64 -12.67
C TRP A 87 8.68 -9.76 -12.43
N HIS A 88 9.39 -10.29 -13.41
CA HIS A 88 10.85 -10.33 -13.46
C HIS A 88 11.38 -9.75 -14.78
N PRO A 89 12.61 -9.23 -14.80
CA PRO A 89 13.22 -8.76 -16.04
C PRO A 89 13.19 -9.83 -17.13
N GLY A 90 12.70 -9.44 -18.31
CA GLY A 90 12.59 -10.34 -19.46
C GLY A 90 11.41 -11.31 -19.45
N THR A 91 10.50 -11.22 -18.48
CA THR A 91 9.31 -12.08 -18.39
C THR A 91 8.01 -11.29 -18.54
N ALA A 92 6.90 -11.99 -18.77
CA ALA A 92 5.57 -11.42 -18.64
C ALA A 92 5.14 -11.35 -17.16
N TRP A 93 4.12 -10.53 -16.87
CA TRP A 93 3.44 -10.51 -15.58
C TRP A 93 2.75 -11.85 -15.33
N THR A 94 2.88 -12.37 -14.12
CA THR A 94 2.24 -13.61 -13.68
C THR A 94 1.35 -13.37 -12.47
N ASP A 95 0.18 -14.00 -12.43
CA ASP A 95 -0.69 -13.97 -11.26
C ASP A 95 -0.04 -14.73 -10.09
N ILE A 96 -0.11 -14.16 -8.90
CA ILE A 96 0.23 -14.91 -7.68
C ILE A 96 -0.92 -15.89 -7.41
N PRO A 97 -0.66 -17.21 -7.34
CA PRO A 97 -1.71 -18.17 -7.11
C PRO A 97 -2.51 -17.91 -5.84
N GLY A 98 -3.79 -18.27 -5.80
CA GLY A 98 -4.64 -18.16 -4.61
C GLY A 98 -5.16 -16.75 -4.28
N THR A 99 -4.82 -15.72 -5.08
CA THR A 99 -5.17 -14.32 -4.79
C THR A 99 -6.42 -13.81 -5.51
N LYS A 100 -7.03 -14.60 -6.38
CA LYS A 100 -8.24 -14.20 -7.16
C LYS A 100 -9.47 -13.86 -6.31
N ALA A 101 -9.53 -14.36 -5.07
CA ALA A 101 -10.62 -14.09 -4.14
C ALA A 101 -10.38 -12.84 -3.28
N PHE A 102 -9.31 -12.10 -3.51
CA PHE A 102 -8.96 -10.94 -2.70
C PHE A 102 -9.78 -9.72 -3.10
N SER A 103 -10.15 -8.93 -2.10
CA SER A 103 -10.93 -7.70 -2.28
C SER A 103 -10.05 -6.48 -2.08
N ALA A 104 -9.87 -5.69 -3.15
CA ALA A 104 -9.10 -4.46 -3.18
C ALA A 104 -7.69 -4.61 -2.58
N PRO A 105 -6.80 -5.42 -3.18
CA PRO A 105 -5.41 -5.49 -2.74
C PRO A 105 -4.73 -4.13 -2.92
N ASN A 106 -4.23 -3.57 -1.81
CA ASN A 106 -3.66 -2.24 -1.71
C ASN A 106 -2.16 -2.34 -1.38
N GLY A 107 -1.69 -1.83 -0.26
CA GLY A 107 -0.30 -1.89 0.12
C GLY A 107 0.29 -3.31 0.11
N VAL A 108 1.53 -3.45 -0.36
CA VAL A 108 2.25 -4.73 -0.41
C VAL A 108 3.68 -4.58 0.08
N VAL A 109 4.16 -5.58 0.82
CA VAL A 109 5.59 -5.76 1.13
C VAL A 109 5.98 -7.22 1.02
N VAL A 110 7.26 -7.47 0.78
CA VAL A 110 7.86 -8.80 0.73
C VAL A 110 8.83 -8.95 1.89
N SER A 111 8.91 -10.14 2.49
CA SER A 111 9.93 -10.45 3.51
C SER A 111 11.33 -10.43 2.88
N LEU A 112 12.35 -10.08 3.69
CA LEU A 112 13.73 -9.96 3.20
C LEU A 112 14.27 -11.26 2.57
N ASP A 113 13.77 -12.41 3.03
CA ASP A 113 14.12 -13.72 2.48
C ASP A 113 13.26 -14.12 1.26
N GLY A 114 12.32 -13.26 0.85
CA GLY A 114 11.40 -13.51 -0.27
C GLY A 114 10.34 -14.58 -0.02
N LYS A 115 10.26 -15.13 1.20
CA LYS A 115 9.39 -16.23 1.53
C LYS A 115 7.92 -15.84 1.67
N TYR A 116 7.65 -14.64 2.18
CA TYR A 116 6.30 -14.16 2.44
C TYR A 116 6.02 -12.86 1.71
N ILE A 117 4.81 -12.75 1.18
CA ILE A 117 4.22 -11.53 0.67
C ILE A 117 3.10 -11.14 1.64
N PHE A 118 3.12 -9.91 2.15
CA PHE A 118 2.06 -9.35 2.98
C PHE A 118 1.31 -8.30 2.17
N VAL A 119 -0.01 -8.40 2.16
CA VAL A 119 -0.88 -7.51 1.36
C VAL A 119 -2.05 -7.03 2.20
N ASN A 120 -2.29 -5.73 2.17
CA ASN A 120 -3.52 -5.15 2.69
C ASN A 120 -4.68 -5.42 1.71
N LEU A 121 -5.75 -6.00 2.23
CA LEU A 121 -7.02 -6.18 1.52
C LEU A 121 -7.99 -5.13 2.04
N SER A 122 -8.09 -3.99 1.33
CA SER A 122 -8.70 -2.78 1.87
C SER A 122 -10.16 -3.00 2.28
N THR A 123 -11.02 -3.37 1.34
CA THR A 123 -12.44 -3.63 1.64
C THR A 123 -12.69 -4.99 2.29
N GLY A 124 -11.72 -5.89 2.23
CA GLY A 124 -11.68 -7.13 3.04
C GLY A 124 -11.34 -6.90 4.51
N ARG A 125 -10.87 -5.69 4.88
CA ARG A 125 -10.52 -5.27 6.25
C ARG A 125 -9.53 -6.20 6.94
N GLN A 126 -8.53 -6.68 6.21
CA GLN A 126 -7.55 -7.65 6.70
C GLN A 126 -6.19 -7.53 5.99
N VAL A 127 -5.17 -8.07 6.62
CA VAL A 127 -3.86 -8.34 5.97
C VAL A 127 -3.83 -9.81 5.58
N ALA A 128 -3.39 -10.11 4.36
CA ALA A 128 -3.07 -11.46 3.93
C ALA A 128 -1.55 -11.68 4.00
N ARG A 129 -1.09 -12.80 4.57
CA ARG A 129 0.26 -13.30 4.45
C ARG A 129 0.27 -14.51 3.52
N ILE A 130 0.93 -14.40 2.39
CA ILE A 130 1.00 -15.40 1.34
C ILE A 130 2.37 -16.06 1.37
N THR A 131 2.44 -17.40 1.42
CA THR A 131 3.71 -18.11 1.27
C THR A 131 4.07 -18.21 -0.20
N ARG A 132 5.11 -17.49 -0.62
CA ARG A 132 5.58 -17.45 -2.00
C ARG A 132 6.21 -18.78 -2.41
N GLY A 133 6.08 -19.14 -3.70
CA GLY A 133 6.71 -20.33 -4.28
C GLY A 133 5.98 -21.64 -3.98
N GLN A 134 4.83 -21.62 -3.32
CA GLN A 134 3.97 -22.78 -3.12
C GLN A 134 2.76 -22.74 -4.06
N ASN A 135 2.31 -23.89 -4.51
CA ASN A 135 1.09 -24.02 -5.33
C ASN A 135 0.28 -25.27 -4.88
N PRO A 136 -0.91 -25.10 -4.25
CA PRO A 136 -1.47 -23.82 -3.83
C PRO A 136 -0.65 -23.15 -2.73
N PRO A 137 -0.61 -21.81 -2.68
CA PRO A 137 0.07 -21.13 -1.62
C PRO A 137 -0.69 -21.26 -0.29
N LYS A 138 0.03 -21.28 0.81
CA LYS A 138 -0.58 -21.06 2.11
C LYS A 138 -0.88 -19.57 2.26
N VAL A 139 -2.12 -19.24 2.62
CA VAL A 139 -2.55 -17.88 2.90
C VAL A 139 -3.12 -17.80 4.31
N ASP A 140 -2.53 -16.96 5.13
CA ASP A 140 -3.04 -16.65 6.47
C ASP A 140 -3.65 -15.24 6.44
N PHE A 141 -4.79 -15.04 7.13
CA PHE A 141 -5.48 -13.75 7.18
C PHE A 141 -5.51 -13.20 8.60
N ALA A 142 -5.30 -11.90 8.73
CA ALA A 142 -5.33 -11.17 9.99
C ALA A 142 -6.31 -9.98 9.89
N PRO A 143 -7.51 -10.05 10.53
CA PRO A 143 -8.48 -8.95 10.53
C PRO A 143 -7.92 -7.70 11.19
N THR A 144 -8.07 -6.54 10.54
CA THR A 144 -7.54 -5.25 11.03
C THR A 144 -8.59 -4.40 11.74
N GLY A 145 -9.87 -4.62 11.45
CA GLY A 145 -10.97 -3.77 11.93
C GLY A 145 -11.08 -2.41 11.21
N ILE A 146 -10.10 -2.03 10.38
CA ILE A 146 -10.08 -0.80 9.57
C ILE A 146 -10.10 -1.14 8.09
N LEU A 147 -10.18 -0.12 7.21
CA LEU A 147 -9.87 -0.26 5.79
C LEU A 147 -8.35 -0.08 5.64
N PRO A 148 -7.52 -1.15 5.63
CA PRO A 148 -6.08 -1.02 5.56
C PRO A 148 -5.68 -0.51 4.18
N ASP A 149 -4.71 0.42 4.17
CA ASP A 149 -4.21 1.08 2.97
C ASP A 149 -2.76 0.64 2.72
N ASN A 150 -1.77 1.34 3.24
CA ASN A 150 -0.38 0.97 3.07
C ASN A 150 0.19 0.20 4.27
N LEU A 151 1.17 -0.65 3.99
CA LEU A 151 1.97 -1.30 5.03
C LEU A 151 3.46 -1.13 4.75
N ARG A 152 4.25 -1.06 5.82
CA ARG A 152 5.71 -0.90 5.75
C ARG A 152 6.38 -1.70 6.87
N TRP A 153 7.57 -2.18 6.60
CA TRP A 153 8.39 -2.82 7.64
C TRP A 153 8.73 -1.82 8.74
N SER A 154 8.64 -2.26 9.99
CA SER A 154 9.27 -1.56 11.11
C SER A 154 10.79 -1.57 10.94
N VAL A 155 11.49 -0.64 11.56
CA VAL A 155 12.97 -0.58 11.52
C VAL A 155 13.61 -1.89 12.01
N SER A 156 12.98 -2.57 12.97
CA SER A 156 13.46 -3.86 13.46
C SER A 156 13.30 -5.03 12.48
N GLY A 157 12.44 -4.89 11.46
CA GLY A 157 12.07 -5.97 10.54
C GLY A 157 11.24 -7.09 11.17
N LYS A 158 10.84 -6.96 12.44
CA LYS A 158 10.05 -7.97 13.17
C LYS A 158 8.54 -7.75 13.07
N SER A 159 8.12 -6.57 12.66
CA SER A 159 6.72 -6.20 12.55
C SER A 159 6.48 -5.32 11.33
N LEU A 160 5.20 -5.15 11.01
CA LEU A 160 4.71 -4.27 9.95
C LEU A 160 3.89 -3.14 10.58
N LEU A 161 4.06 -1.94 10.08
CA LEU A 161 3.17 -0.82 10.33
C LEU A 161 2.08 -0.84 9.26
N VAL A 162 0.83 -0.90 9.69
CA VAL A 162 -0.36 -0.94 8.83
C VAL A 162 -1.18 0.32 9.10
N GLY A 163 -1.26 1.20 8.12
CA GLY A 163 -2.12 2.38 8.18
C GLY A 163 -3.43 2.14 7.45
N GLY A 164 -4.48 2.85 7.86
CA GLY A 164 -5.76 2.75 7.19
C GLY A 164 -6.88 3.54 7.86
N HIS A 165 -8.04 3.56 7.20
CA HIS A 165 -9.18 4.40 7.56
C HIS A 165 -10.12 3.67 8.53
N ASP A 166 -10.46 4.32 9.63
CA ASP A 166 -11.36 3.76 10.67
C ASP A 166 -12.80 4.25 10.44
N VAL A 167 -13.33 3.89 9.30
CA VAL A 167 -14.70 4.21 8.85
C VAL A 167 -15.29 3.00 8.11
N SER A 168 -16.60 3.01 7.84
CA SER A 168 -17.17 2.01 6.94
C SER A 168 -16.77 2.25 5.48
N THR A 169 -16.95 1.25 4.63
CA THR A 169 -16.64 1.38 3.19
C THR A 169 -17.54 2.45 2.54
N GLU A 170 -18.82 2.49 2.92
CA GLU A 170 -19.78 3.48 2.43
C GLU A 170 -19.37 4.90 2.85
N GLU A 171 -19.00 5.07 4.12
CA GLU A 171 -18.54 6.35 4.65
C GLU A 171 -17.25 6.82 3.97
N PHE A 172 -16.31 5.91 3.71
CA PHE A 172 -15.09 6.19 2.95
C PHE A 172 -15.44 6.79 1.59
N PHE A 173 -16.28 6.11 0.80
CA PHE A 173 -16.64 6.59 -0.54
C PHE A 173 -17.45 7.88 -0.50
N ALA A 174 -18.31 8.09 0.50
CA ALA A 174 -19.05 9.33 0.66
C ALA A 174 -18.10 10.51 0.93
N ARG A 175 -17.12 10.36 1.82
CA ARG A 175 -16.17 11.42 2.18
C ARG A 175 -15.19 11.73 1.04
N VAL A 176 -14.65 10.70 0.39
CA VAL A 176 -13.73 10.87 -0.75
C VAL A 176 -14.46 11.49 -1.93
N GLY A 177 -15.66 11.02 -2.27
CA GLY A 177 -16.48 11.58 -3.34
C GLY A 177 -16.83 13.06 -3.10
N ALA A 178 -17.18 13.45 -1.89
CA ALA A 178 -17.43 14.83 -1.54
C ALA A 178 -16.18 15.72 -1.68
N SER A 179 -15.00 15.20 -1.37
CA SER A 179 -13.72 15.91 -1.54
C SER A 179 -13.43 16.22 -3.01
N TYR A 180 -13.59 15.23 -3.89
CA TYR A 180 -13.36 15.40 -5.33
C TYR A 180 -14.39 16.34 -5.97
N ALA A 181 -15.68 16.27 -5.55
CA ALA A 181 -16.74 17.12 -6.09
C ALA A 181 -16.53 18.60 -5.77
N ASN A 182 -15.90 18.92 -4.66
CA ASN A 182 -15.67 20.31 -4.21
C ASN A 182 -14.38 20.95 -4.75
N SER A 183 -13.70 20.34 -5.72
CA SER A 183 -12.46 20.84 -6.36
C SER A 183 -11.30 21.12 -5.38
N ASN A 184 -11.46 20.77 -4.12
CA ASN A 184 -10.42 20.88 -3.09
C ASN A 184 -9.56 19.60 -3.08
N VAL A 185 -8.92 19.31 -4.20
CA VAL A 185 -7.82 18.34 -4.25
C VAL A 185 -6.73 18.92 -3.35
N GLY A 186 -6.53 18.30 -2.18
CA GLY A 186 -5.62 18.81 -1.12
C GLY A 186 -6.33 19.39 0.10
N GLY A 187 -7.68 19.40 0.13
CA GLY A 187 -8.44 19.68 1.35
C GLY A 187 -8.37 18.50 2.31
N ASN A 188 -8.05 18.77 3.59
CA ASN A 188 -8.06 17.76 4.62
C ASN A 188 -9.45 17.11 4.74
N VAL A 189 -9.58 15.86 4.27
CA VAL A 189 -10.79 15.08 4.52
C VAL A 189 -10.79 14.68 5.99
N ASN A 190 -11.81 15.12 6.72
CA ASN A 190 -12.02 14.75 8.11
C ASN A 190 -12.37 13.24 8.19
N MET A 191 -11.38 12.39 8.03
CA MET A 191 -11.52 10.94 8.00
C MET A 191 -10.65 10.30 9.08
N PRO A 192 -11.25 9.66 10.10
CA PRO A 192 -10.52 8.96 11.14
C PRO A 192 -9.63 7.87 10.54
N PHE A 193 -8.46 7.70 11.13
CA PHE A 193 -7.50 6.67 10.73
C PHE A 193 -6.83 6.05 11.95
N LYS A 194 -6.23 4.90 11.76
CA LYS A 194 -5.38 4.20 12.74
C LYS A 194 -4.06 3.82 12.11
N ILE A 195 -3.05 3.70 12.96
CA ILE A 195 -1.81 2.97 12.64
C ILE A 195 -1.70 1.80 13.60
N LEU A 196 -1.64 0.62 13.03
CA LEU A 196 -1.50 -0.65 13.73
C LEU A 196 -0.08 -1.17 13.53
N ARG A 197 0.42 -1.92 14.49
CA ARG A 197 1.64 -2.72 14.37
C ARG A 197 1.25 -4.18 14.37
N MET A 198 1.60 -4.91 13.34
CA MET A 198 1.37 -6.35 13.21
C MET A 198 2.68 -7.09 13.43
N ASP A 199 2.71 -8.05 14.35
CA ASP A 199 3.81 -9.00 14.44
C ASP A 199 3.82 -9.90 13.20
N ARG A 200 4.97 -10.05 12.54
CA ARG A 200 5.06 -10.76 11.27
C ARG A 200 4.86 -12.27 11.38
N GLU A 201 5.13 -12.85 12.56
CA GLU A 201 5.03 -14.31 12.80
C GLU A 201 3.65 -14.70 13.32
N THR A 202 3.17 -14.01 14.37
CA THR A 202 1.89 -14.31 15.01
C THR A 202 0.70 -13.69 14.29
N LEU A 203 0.93 -12.61 13.51
CA LEU A 203 -0.09 -11.77 12.85
C LEU A 203 -0.99 -11.01 13.84
N GLU A 204 -0.59 -10.91 15.10
CA GLU A 204 -1.31 -10.16 16.11
C GLU A 204 -1.04 -8.66 15.96
N PHE A 205 -2.09 -7.87 16.22
CA PHE A 205 -2.03 -6.41 16.13
C PHE A 205 -1.91 -5.74 17.49
N THR A 206 -1.14 -4.66 17.55
CA THR A 206 -1.19 -3.64 18.60
C THR A 206 -1.47 -2.28 17.98
N GLU A 207 -2.27 -1.46 18.66
CA GLU A 207 -2.55 -0.09 18.21
C GLU A 207 -1.37 0.82 18.55
N VAL A 208 -0.86 1.55 17.55
CA VAL A 208 0.23 2.54 17.70
C VAL A 208 -0.33 3.95 17.74
N ILE A 209 -1.26 4.25 16.81
CA ILE A 209 -2.04 5.49 16.76
C ILE A 209 -3.51 5.08 16.77
N GLY A 210 -4.24 5.55 17.78
CA GLY A 210 -5.67 5.28 17.94
C GLY A 210 -6.52 5.97 16.89
N SER A 211 -7.80 5.60 16.86
CA SER A 211 -8.76 6.20 15.94
C SER A 211 -8.90 7.69 16.16
N GLY A 212 -8.79 8.46 15.08
CA GLY A 212 -8.99 9.91 15.18
C GLY A 212 -8.63 10.68 13.94
N VAL A 213 -8.89 11.97 14.04
CA VAL A 213 -8.38 13.02 13.15
C VAL A 213 -7.47 13.89 14.01
N TYR A 214 -6.25 14.06 13.60
CA TYR A 214 -5.20 14.72 14.40
C TYR A 214 -4.97 16.15 13.90
N GLY A 215 -5.60 17.11 14.56
CA GLY A 215 -5.54 18.51 14.19
C GLY A 215 -6.12 18.76 12.81
N VAL A 216 -5.26 19.12 11.87
CA VAL A 216 -5.62 19.38 10.46
C VAL A 216 -5.32 18.20 9.54
N MET A 217 -5.07 17.03 10.08
CA MET A 217 -4.75 15.82 9.32
C MET A 217 -5.74 14.71 9.60
N GLY A 218 -6.45 14.27 8.57
CA GLY A 218 -7.23 13.05 8.51
C GLY A 218 -6.76 12.15 7.37
N GLY A 219 -7.43 11.02 7.18
CA GLY A 219 -7.18 10.13 6.04
C GLY A 219 -5.76 9.53 6.01
N GLY A 220 -5.21 9.22 7.17
CA GLY A 220 -3.90 8.59 7.26
C GLY A 220 -3.86 7.25 6.55
N THR A 221 -2.86 7.05 5.65
CA THR A 221 -2.77 5.89 4.77
C THR A 221 -1.65 4.94 5.14
N GLY A 222 -0.58 5.43 5.75
CA GLY A 222 0.58 4.62 6.10
C GLY A 222 1.53 5.35 7.03
N ALA A 223 2.50 4.62 7.55
CA ALA A 223 3.49 5.17 8.45
C ALA A 223 4.88 4.55 8.25
N ILE A 224 5.91 5.33 8.57
CA ILE A 224 7.29 4.85 8.65
C ILE A 224 7.92 5.30 9.96
N GLU A 225 8.83 4.50 10.49
CA GLU A 225 9.66 4.85 11.65
C GLU A 225 10.88 5.63 11.18
N VAL A 226 11.12 6.79 11.81
CA VAL A 226 12.32 7.61 11.60
C VAL A 226 12.89 8.00 12.94
N GLY A 227 13.95 7.34 13.38
CA GLY A 227 14.47 7.44 14.74
C GLY A 227 13.41 7.03 15.77
N ASN A 228 13.11 7.91 16.72
CA ASN A 228 12.06 7.73 17.72
C ASN A 228 10.72 8.36 17.33
N LYS A 229 10.51 8.60 16.05
CA LYS A 229 9.30 9.22 15.50
C LYS A 229 8.59 8.28 14.54
N LEU A 230 7.29 8.43 14.48
CA LEU A 230 6.43 7.84 13.47
C LEU A 230 5.96 8.94 12.52
N TRP A 231 6.30 8.81 11.25
CA TRP A 231 5.89 9.72 10.19
C TRP A 231 4.72 9.10 9.45
N VAL A 232 3.58 9.80 9.44
CA VAL A 232 2.31 9.30 8.92
C VAL A 232 1.94 10.10 7.68
N SER A 233 1.73 9.40 6.57
CA SER A 233 1.22 9.95 5.30
C SER A 233 -0.31 10.02 5.29
N SER A 234 -0.85 10.85 4.40
CA SER A 234 -2.29 10.95 4.14
C SER A 234 -2.57 11.01 2.64
N MET A 235 -3.70 10.49 2.21
CA MET A 235 -4.16 10.61 0.83
C MET A 235 -4.75 11.98 0.50
N THR A 236 -5.09 12.79 1.51
CA THR A 236 -5.86 14.03 1.33
C THR A 236 -5.20 15.26 1.98
N ALA A 237 -4.36 15.09 2.99
CA ALA A 237 -3.71 16.19 3.66
C ALA A 237 -2.48 16.68 2.87
N ASP A 238 -2.19 17.97 2.98
CA ASP A 238 -1.04 18.66 2.36
C ASP A 238 0.25 18.54 3.19
N ARG A 239 0.28 17.63 4.18
CA ARG A 239 1.35 17.51 5.17
C ARG A 239 1.52 16.09 5.67
N ILE A 240 2.66 15.84 6.31
CA ILE A 240 2.96 14.61 7.04
C ILE A 240 2.81 14.90 8.54
N ALA A 241 2.08 14.04 9.26
CA ALA A 241 2.04 14.11 10.72
C ALA A 241 3.23 13.34 11.33
N ILE A 242 3.78 13.89 12.42
CA ILE A 242 4.90 13.28 13.13
C ILE A 242 4.47 13.04 14.57
N PHE A 243 4.46 11.77 14.96
CA PHE A 243 4.15 11.31 16.32
C PHE A 243 5.42 10.84 17.02
N SER A 244 5.49 11.03 18.33
CA SER A 244 6.56 10.42 19.13
C SER A 244 6.21 8.96 19.44
N LEU A 245 7.14 8.05 19.18
CA LEU A 245 7.04 6.68 19.67
C LEU A 245 7.32 6.69 21.18
N LYS A 246 6.45 6.04 21.93
CA LYS A 246 6.62 5.88 23.40
C LYS A 246 7.55 4.72 23.71
#